data_33a0f3a34010faac6ad4f0850fd63b74
#
_entry.id   33a0f3a34010faac6ad4f0850fd63b74
#
_cell.length_a   1.000
_cell.length_b   1.000
_cell.length_c   1.000
_cell.angle_alpha   90.00
_cell.angle_beta   90.00
_cell.angle_gamma   90.00
#
_symmetry.space_group_name_H-M   'P 1'
#
loop_
_entity.id
_entity.type
_entity.pdbx_description
1 polymer ?
#
loop_
_entity_poly.entity_id
_entity_poly.type
_entity_poly.pdbx_seq_one_letter_code
_entity_poly.pdbx_strand_id
1 'polypeptide(L)'
;MSRKLEVCCTSFKDARAAYECGADRIELCENLSVGGVTPDADLVRSVILNVGIPVFVLIRARGGDFNFNDHEVEEMISSIKEVKDLGVHGIVSGALKECGEINIEVTKHMLEMASPLPFTFHRAFDECADHSIAISQLREIGVNRILSSGGLVTASENPEIISKLVRDSMDNPRIICCGGVRSSNISKLLEIEDTIEFHSAASLSDPGVDAGEVKELSKLIHGDLRPDQ
;
A
#
# COMPACT_ATOMS: atom_id res chain seq x y z
N MET A 1 -4.37 -17.89 7.79
CA MET A 1 -5.10 -16.86 7.01
C MET A 1 -4.71 -16.99 5.54
N SER A 2 -5.58 -16.64 4.59
CA SER A 2 -5.21 -16.67 3.17
C SER A 2 -4.31 -15.47 2.85
N ARG A 3 -3.28 -15.69 2.03
CA ARG A 3 -2.42 -14.63 1.49
C ARG A 3 -3.21 -13.70 0.58
N LYS A 4 -2.75 -12.46 0.41
CA LYS A 4 -3.42 -11.44 -0.42
C LYS A 4 -2.44 -10.73 -1.33
N LEU A 5 -2.90 -10.45 -2.55
CA LEU A 5 -2.23 -9.59 -3.53
C LEU A 5 -2.93 -8.23 -3.61
N GLU A 6 -2.22 -7.17 -3.27
CA GLU A 6 -2.61 -5.78 -3.57
C GLU A 6 -1.85 -5.31 -4.81
N VAL A 7 -2.55 -4.70 -5.75
CA VAL A 7 -1.94 -4.15 -6.96
C VAL A 7 -2.10 -2.63 -6.98
N CYS A 8 -0.97 -1.93 -7.17
CA CYS A 8 -0.93 -0.49 -7.35
C CYS A 8 -1.36 -0.13 -8.78
N CYS A 9 -2.38 0.71 -8.92
CA CYS A 9 -2.99 1.07 -10.18
C CYS A 9 -3.03 2.59 -10.34
N THR A 10 -2.75 3.08 -11.56
CA THR A 10 -2.75 4.51 -11.87
C THR A 10 -3.82 4.93 -12.88
N SER A 11 -4.62 3.98 -13.33
CA SER A 11 -5.72 4.22 -14.28
C SER A 11 -6.86 3.23 -14.05
N PHE A 12 -8.03 3.56 -14.60
CA PHE A 12 -9.16 2.64 -14.63
C PHE A 12 -8.83 1.33 -15.37
N LYS A 13 -8.04 1.41 -16.45
CA LYS A 13 -7.59 0.23 -17.20
C LYS A 13 -6.74 -0.68 -16.33
N ASP A 14 -5.82 -0.12 -15.55
CA ASP A 14 -4.96 -0.88 -14.63
C ASP A 14 -5.78 -1.56 -13.53
N ALA A 15 -6.69 -0.80 -12.91
CA ALA A 15 -7.56 -1.30 -11.85
C ALA A 15 -8.45 -2.47 -12.32
N ARG A 16 -8.99 -2.33 -13.53
CA ARG A 16 -9.79 -3.38 -14.16
C ARG A 16 -8.96 -4.62 -14.49
N ALA A 17 -7.77 -4.44 -15.07
CA ALA A 17 -6.86 -5.55 -15.36
C ALA A 17 -6.43 -6.28 -14.08
N ALA A 18 -6.09 -5.54 -13.01
CA ALA A 18 -5.76 -6.12 -11.72
C ALA A 18 -6.91 -6.96 -11.15
N TYR A 19 -8.14 -6.42 -11.18
CA TYR A 19 -9.34 -7.12 -10.72
C TYR A 19 -9.60 -8.41 -11.52
N GLU A 20 -9.64 -8.32 -12.86
CA GLU A 20 -9.91 -9.45 -13.76
C GLU A 20 -8.83 -10.55 -13.68
N CYS A 21 -7.59 -10.19 -13.29
CA CYS A 21 -6.47 -11.12 -13.18
C CYS A 21 -6.20 -11.63 -11.75
N GLY A 22 -7.09 -11.34 -10.79
CA GLY A 22 -7.10 -12.00 -9.49
C GLY A 22 -6.37 -11.27 -8.38
N ALA A 23 -6.23 -9.94 -8.45
CA ALA A 23 -5.87 -9.13 -7.28
C ALA A 23 -6.96 -9.23 -6.20
N ASP A 24 -6.56 -9.15 -4.93
CA ASP A 24 -7.48 -9.13 -3.79
C ASP A 24 -7.83 -7.72 -3.35
N ARG A 25 -6.99 -6.75 -3.69
CA ARG A 25 -7.15 -5.34 -3.35
C ARG A 25 -6.43 -4.48 -4.36
N ILE A 26 -6.91 -3.27 -4.56
CA ILE A 26 -6.26 -2.24 -5.33
C ILE A 26 -5.79 -1.13 -4.39
N GLU A 27 -4.55 -0.66 -4.59
CA GLU A 27 -4.13 0.66 -4.17
C GLU A 27 -4.22 1.59 -5.39
N LEU A 28 -5.06 2.60 -5.31
CA LEU A 28 -5.25 3.57 -6.39
C LEU A 28 -4.44 4.83 -6.12
N CYS A 29 -3.61 5.22 -7.06
CA CYS A 29 -2.80 6.44 -7.02
C CYS A 29 -2.69 7.07 -8.41
N GLU A 30 -2.04 8.21 -8.50
CA GLU A 30 -1.56 8.80 -9.75
C GLU A 30 -0.06 9.02 -9.72
N ASN A 31 0.53 9.27 -10.88
CA ASN A 31 1.93 9.68 -11.05
C ASN A 31 2.93 8.79 -10.28
N LEU A 32 2.95 7.51 -10.61
CA LEU A 32 3.83 6.53 -9.97
C LEU A 32 5.34 6.84 -10.18
N SER A 33 5.69 7.66 -11.19
CA SER A 33 7.06 8.10 -11.45
C SER A 33 7.69 8.92 -10.30
N VAL A 34 6.83 9.56 -9.48
CA VAL A 34 7.25 10.30 -8.25
C VAL A 34 6.91 9.53 -6.97
N GLY A 35 6.60 8.24 -7.09
CA GLY A 35 6.23 7.37 -5.97
C GLY A 35 4.73 7.38 -5.63
N GLY A 36 3.90 7.93 -6.51
CA GLY A 36 2.46 8.06 -6.33
C GLY A 36 2.04 9.33 -5.58
N VAL A 37 0.91 9.88 -5.99
CA VAL A 37 0.19 10.99 -5.34
C VAL A 37 -1.29 10.69 -5.29
N THR A 38 -2.07 11.52 -4.59
CA THR A 38 -3.53 11.42 -4.52
C THR A 38 -4.13 11.41 -5.92
N PRO A 39 -4.96 10.42 -6.28
CA PRO A 39 -5.59 10.36 -7.59
C PRO A 39 -6.76 11.34 -7.70
N ASP A 40 -7.10 11.69 -8.94
CA ASP A 40 -8.28 12.48 -9.26
C ASP A 40 -9.59 11.79 -8.80
N ALA A 41 -10.54 12.58 -8.30
CA ALA A 41 -11.82 12.08 -7.77
C ALA A 41 -12.67 11.33 -8.83
N ASP A 42 -12.59 11.73 -10.11
CA ASP A 42 -13.31 11.05 -11.19
C ASP A 42 -12.70 9.67 -11.48
N LEU A 43 -11.38 9.54 -11.38
CA LEU A 43 -10.72 8.22 -11.44
C LEU A 43 -11.16 7.34 -10.28
N VAL A 44 -11.16 7.85 -9.03
CA VAL A 44 -11.64 7.11 -7.85
C VAL A 44 -13.06 6.64 -8.06
N ARG A 45 -13.97 7.53 -8.44
CA ARG A 45 -15.38 7.21 -8.71
C ARG A 45 -15.53 6.13 -9.78
N SER A 46 -14.80 6.26 -10.88
CA SER A 46 -14.83 5.30 -11.99
C SER A 46 -14.41 3.90 -11.53
N VAL A 47 -13.35 3.79 -10.73
CA VAL A 47 -12.86 2.51 -10.22
C VAL A 47 -13.85 1.90 -9.23
N ILE A 48 -14.33 2.67 -8.25
CA ILE A 48 -15.28 2.18 -7.23
C ILE A 48 -16.55 1.61 -7.85
N LEU A 49 -17.07 2.23 -8.91
CA LEU A 49 -18.31 1.79 -9.57
C LEU A 49 -18.14 0.52 -10.42
N ASN A 50 -16.93 0.16 -10.82
CA ASN A 50 -16.71 -0.87 -11.84
C ASN A 50 -15.78 -2.02 -11.40
N VAL A 51 -15.21 -1.94 -10.19
CA VAL A 51 -14.27 -2.94 -9.68
C VAL A 51 -14.86 -3.58 -8.42
N GLY A 52 -14.97 -4.91 -8.43
CA GLY A 52 -15.65 -5.68 -7.38
C GLY A 52 -14.79 -6.10 -6.19
N ILE A 53 -13.59 -5.53 -6.03
CA ILE A 53 -12.68 -5.80 -4.91
C ILE A 53 -12.37 -4.51 -4.12
N PRO A 54 -11.90 -4.59 -2.88
CA PRO A 54 -11.56 -3.42 -2.08
C PRO A 54 -10.58 -2.49 -2.79
N VAL A 55 -10.88 -1.19 -2.77
CA VAL A 55 -10.04 -0.12 -3.32
C VAL A 55 -9.58 0.76 -2.18
N PHE A 56 -8.27 0.84 -2.00
CA PHE A 56 -7.60 1.75 -1.09
C PHE A 56 -7.03 2.90 -1.88
N VAL A 57 -7.09 4.10 -1.36
CA VAL A 57 -6.64 5.29 -2.08
C VAL A 57 -5.44 5.90 -1.40
N LEU A 58 -4.39 6.15 -2.18
CA LEU A 58 -3.23 6.87 -1.73
C LEU A 58 -3.58 8.35 -1.54
N ILE A 59 -3.29 8.87 -0.35
CA ILE A 59 -3.40 10.29 -0.03
C ILE A 59 -1.98 10.83 0.22
N ARG A 60 -1.48 11.59 -0.73
CA ARG A 60 -0.16 12.21 -0.72
C ARG A 60 -0.19 13.44 -1.60
N ALA A 61 0.09 14.61 -1.02
CA ALA A 61 -0.03 15.90 -1.72
C ALA A 61 0.96 16.04 -2.89
N ARG A 62 2.18 15.51 -2.74
CA ARG A 62 3.26 15.62 -3.74
C ARG A 62 4.24 14.47 -3.67
N GLY A 63 5.05 14.31 -4.71
CA GLY A 63 6.27 13.48 -4.69
C GLY A 63 7.38 14.10 -3.83
N GLY A 64 8.52 13.42 -3.75
CA GLY A 64 9.66 13.79 -2.90
C GLY A 64 9.55 13.22 -1.49
N ASP A 65 10.00 13.99 -0.48
CA ASP A 65 9.96 13.59 0.92
C ASP A 65 8.53 13.44 1.49
N PHE A 66 8.44 13.04 2.75
CA PHE A 66 7.19 12.84 3.47
C PHE A 66 7.00 13.85 4.62
N ASN A 67 7.78 14.95 4.60
CA ASN A 67 7.63 16.05 5.54
C ASN A 67 6.75 17.14 4.91
N PHE A 68 5.49 17.15 5.25
CA PHE A 68 4.48 18.03 4.68
C PHE A 68 4.30 19.29 5.54
N ASN A 69 4.16 20.45 4.89
CA ASN A 69 3.77 21.68 5.55
C ASN A 69 2.26 21.70 5.88
N ASP A 70 1.83 22.69 6.67
CA ASP A 70 0.44 22.78 7.14
C ASP A 70 -0.58 22.80 5.99
N HIS A 71 -0.30 23.53 4.92
CA HIS A 71 -1.18 23.61 3.74
C HIS A 71 -1.31 22.24 3.03
N GLU A 72 -0.20 21.53 2.84
CA GLU A 72 -0.19 20.19 2.26
C GLU A 72 -0.97 19.19 3.15
N VAL A 73 -0.84 19.31 4.48
CA VAL A 73 -1.60 18.49 5.42
C VAL A 73 -3.10 18.80 5.32
N GLU A 74 -3.51 20.08 5.22
CA GLU A 74 -4.91 20.45 5.03
C GLU A 74 -5.48 19.90 3.73
N GLU A 75 -4.73 19.96 2.63
CA GLU A 75 -5.11 19.35 1.34
C GLU A 75 -5.29 17.83 1.47
N MET A 76 -4.36 17.14 2.15
CA MET A 76 -4.46 15.69 2.39
C MET A 76 -5.70 15.33 3.23
N ILE A 77 -5.99 16.10 4.27
CA ILE A 77 -7.20 15.92 5.11
C ILE A 77 -8.47 16.15 4.30
N SER A 78 -8.49 17.15 3.43
CA SER A 78 -9.62 17.41 2.53
C SER A 78 -9.82 16.24 1.55
N SER A 79 -8.73 15.74 0.97
CA SER A 79 -8.75 14.59 0.06
C SER A 79 -9.27 13.32 0.75
N ILE A 80 -8.88 13.06 2.02
CA ILE A 80 -9.41 11.93 2.79
C ILE A 80 -10.94 12.00 2.90
N LYS A 81 -11.49 13.19 3.20
CA LYS A 81 -12.95 13.37 3.30
C LYS A 81 -13.62 13.11 1.96
N GLU A 82 -13.09 13.69 0.89
CA GLU A 82 -13.63 13.55 -0.46
C GLU A 82 -13.67 12.08 -0.91
N VAL A 83 -12.55 11.35 -0.84
CA VAL A 83 -12.52 9.96 -1.28
C VAL A 83 -13.37 9.04 -0.39
N LYS A 84 -13.47 9.34 0.89
CA LYS A 84 -14.35 8.63 1.83
C LYS A 84 -15.82 8.75 1.43
N ASP A 85 -16.26 9.95 1.02
CA ASP A 85 -17.62 10.21 0.53
C ASP A 85 -17.90 9.48 -0.80
N LEU A 86 -16.87 9.18 -1.58
CA LEU A 86 -16.96 8.35 -2.78
C LEU A 86 -17.11 6.84 -2.49
N GLY A 87 -16.96 6.41 -1.24
CA GLY A 87 -17.16 5.03 -0.81
C GLY A 87 -15.94 4.12 -0.98
N VAL A 88 -14.73 4.66 -0.86
CA VAL A 88 -13.48 3.86 -0.85
C VAL A 88 -13.44 2.91 0.35
N HIS A 89 -12.60 1.88 0.26
CA HIS A 89 -12.54 0.81 1.26
C HIS A 89 -11.38 0.97 2.25
N GLY A 90 -10.51 1.94 2.04
CA GLY A 90 -9.40 2.23 2.92
C GLY A 90 -8.54 3.39 2.43
N ILE A 91 -7.70 3.90 3.31
CA ILE A 91 -6.78 5.02 3.06
C ILE A 91 -5.34 4.53 3.19
N VAL A 92 -4.49 4.99 2.29
CA VAL A 92 -3.04 4.80 2.34
C VAL A 92 -2.40 6.18 2.45
N SER A 93 -1.69 6.45 3.54
CA SER A 93 -1.04 7.74 3.76
C SER A 93 0.02 7.63 4.85
N GLY A 94 0.68 8.73 5.18
CA GLY A 94 1.65 8.82 6.27
C GLY A 94 2.45 10.11 6.17
N ALA A 95 3.04 10.55 7.28
CA ALA A 95 3.88 11.72 7.34
C ALA A 95 5.09 11.48 8.23
N LEU A 96 6.22 12.08 7.86
CA LEU A 96 7.44 12.11 8.66
C LEU A 96 7.72 13.56 9.11
N LYS A 97 8.54 13.68 10.14
CA LYS A 97 9.22 14.91 10.52
C LYS A 97 10.51 15.04 9.69
N GLU A 98 11.08 16.25 9.67
CA GLU A 98 12.38 16.50 9.01
C GLU A 98 13.51 15.59 9.51
N CYS A 99 13.45 15.15 10.77
CA CYS A 99 14.42 14.20 11.36
C CYS A 99 14.22 12.73 10.94
N GLY A 100 13.23 12.42 10.09
CA GLY A 100 12.91 11.05 9.68
C GLY A 100 12.10 10.24 10.69
N GLU A 101 11.63 10.84 11.79
CA GLU A 101 10.67 10.22 12.69
C GLU A 101 9.25 10.33 12.15
N ILE A 102 8.37 9.41 12.55
CA ILE A 102 6.95 9.52 12.22
C ILE A 102 6.37 10.81 12.81
N ASN A 103 5.69 11.58 11.99
CA ASN A 103 4.86 12.68 12.48
C ASN A 103 3.55 12.12 13.05
N ILE A 104 3.60 11.78 14.35
CA ILE A 104 2.48 11.12 15.05
C ILE A 104 1.24 12.00 15.04
N GLU A 105 1.38 13.30 15.24
CA GLU A 105 0.25 14.25 15.30
C GLU A 105 -0.50 14.28 13.97
N VAL A 106 0.21 14.51 12.88
CA VAL A 106 -0.36 14.53 11.52
C VAL A 106 -0.94 13.16 11.15
N THR A 107 -0.19 12.08 11.38
CA THR A 107 -0.64 10.72 11.05
C THR A 107 -1.91 10.34 11.82
N LYS A 108 -1.97 10.67 13.10
CA LYS A 108 -3.16 10.43 13.94
C LYS A 108 -4.36 11.23 13.45
N HIS A 109 -4.17 12.50 13.08
CA HIS A 109 -5.22 13.33 12.52
C HIS A 109 -5.78 12.73 11.21
N MET A 110 -4.90 12.30 10.29
CA MET A 110 -5.33 11.61 9.06
C MET A 110 -6.11 10.31 9.35
N LEU A 111 -5.63 9.52 10.32
CA LEU A 111 -6.30 8.28 10.73
C LEU A 111 -7.68 8.54 11.33
N GLU A 112 -7.83 9.55 12.17
CA GLU A 112 -9.12 9.97 12.75
C GLU A 112 -10.11 10.39 11.65
N MET A 113 -9.63 11.16 10.66
CA MET A 113 -10.45 11.57 9.51
C MET A 113 -10.84 10.39 8.60
N ALA A 114 -9.96 9.40 8.45
CA ALA A 114 -10.23 8.19 7.71
C ALA A 114 -11.26 7.28 8.41
N SER A 115 -11.35 7.32 9.74
CA SER A 115 -12.25 6.44 10.53
C SER A 115 -13.70 6.45 10.00
N PRO A 116 -14.36 5.28 9.89
CA PRO A 116 -13.96 3.95 10.34
C PRO A 116 -13.17 3.12 9.32
N LEU A 117 -12.71 3.71 8.22
CA LEU A 117 -11.97 2.99 7.19
C LEU A 117 -10.60 2.53 7.72
N PRO A 118 -10.12 1.37 7.30
CA PRO A 118 -8.77 0.92 7.62
C PRO A 118 -7.73 1.87 7.02
N PHE A 119 -6.64 2.06 7.76
CA PHE A 119 -5.54 2.95 7.41
C PHE A 119 -4.24 2.16 7.23
N THR A 120 -3.55 2.41 6.11
CA THR A 120 -2.23 1.85 5.80
C THR A 120 -1.20 2.97 5.83
N PHE A 121 -0.15 2.83 6.63
CA PHE A 121 1.01 3.71 6.59
C PHE A 121 1.89 3.28 5.40
N HIS A 122 2.11 4.20 4.48
CA HIS A 122 2.82 3.92 3.23
C HIS A 122 4.34 3.80 3.40
N ARG A 123 5.08 3.75 2.28
CA ARG A 123 6.52 3.54 2.24
C ARG A 123 7.37 4.64 2.90
N ALA A 124 6.81 5.72 3.42
CA ALA A 124 7.51 6.61 4.34
C ALA A 124 8.10 5.85 5.53
N PHE A 125 7.51 4.71 5.90
CA PHE A 125 8.05 3.81 6.91
C PHE A 125 9.48 3.35 6.59
N ASP A 126 9.80 3.10 5.31
CA ASP A 126 11.12 2.65 4.87
C ASP A 126 12.21 3.73 5.08
N GLU A 127 11.83 5.02 5.26
CA GLU A 127 12.75 6.13 5.54
C GLU A 127 12.95 6.38 7.04
N CYS A 128 12.23 5.68 7.91
CA CYS A 128 12.41 5.81 9.35
C CYS A 128 13.75 5.26 9.80
N ALA A 129 14.43 5.98 10.70
CA ALA A 129 15.73 5.56 11.23
C ALA A 129 15.66 4.30 12.09
N ASP A 130 14.56 4.08 12.82
CA ASP A 130 14.31 2.92 13.67
C ASP A 130 12.91 2.35 13.42
N HIS A 131 12.87 1.25 12.68
CA HIS A 131 11.62 0.57 12.32
C HIS A 131 10.91 -0.04 13.56
N SER A 132 11.63 -0.46 14.60
CA SER A 132 10.99 -1.05 15.78
C SER A 132 10.26 0.01 16.60
N ILE A 133 10.85 1.19 16.74
CA ILE A 133 10.20 2.34 17.36
C ILE A 133 8.99 2.77 16.52
N ALA A 134 9.16 2.87 15.19
CA ALA A 134 8.10 3.26 14.26
C ALA A 134 6.90 2.30 14.33
N ILE A 135 7.12 0.97 14.35
CA ILE A 135 6.05 -0.03 14.52
C ILE A 135 5.30 0.20 15.83
N SER A 136 6.00 0.45 16.93
CA SER A 136 5.39 0.66 18.24
C SER A 136 4.53 1.92 18.25
N GLN A 137 5.01 3.01 17.68
CA GLN A 137 4.29 4.28 17.57
C GLN A 137 3.03 4.13 16.69
N LEU A 138 3.14 3.49 15.52
CA LEU A 138 2.00 3.27 14.62
C LEU A 138 0.96 2.34 15.24
N ARG A 139 1.38 1.34 16.01
CA ARG A 139 0.50 0.46 16.80
C ARG A 139 -0.30 1.25 17.82
N GLU A 140 0.37 2.12 18.58
CA GLU A 140 -0.24 2.91 19.66
C GLU A 140 -1.35 3.83 19.13
N ILE A 141 -1.17 4.45 17.96
CA ILE A 141 -2.20 5.30 17.35
C ILE A 141 -3.27 4.52 16.57
N GLY A 142 -3.12 3.19 16.40
CA GLY A 142 -4.14 2.34 15.80
C GLY A 142 -4.05 2.17 14.28
N VAL A 143 -2.88 2.36 13.68
CA VAL A 143 -2.63 2.05 12.26
C VAL A 143 -2.82 0.56 12.02
N ASN A 144 -3.55 0.20 10.96
CA ASN A 144 -3.90 -1.20 10.68
C ASN A 144 -2.81 -1.94 9.90
N ARG A 145 -2.11 -1.25 8.99
CA ARG A 145 -1.12 -1.85 8.08
C ARG A 145 0.06 -0.91 7.82
N ILE A 146 1.18 -1.49 7.45
CA ILE A 146 2.39 -0.78 7.02
C ILE A 146 2.88 -1.37 5.71
N LEU A 147 3.10 -0.54 4.69
CA LEU A 147 3.82 -0.88 3.47
C LEU A 147 5.33 -0.78 3.72
N SER A 148 6.07 -1.87 3.49
CA SER A 148 7.53 -1.84 3.65
C SER A 148 8.25 -2.74 2.66
N SER A 149 9.40 -2.27 2.20
CA SER A 149 10.42 -3.04 1.49
C SER A 149 11.61 -3.42 2.39
N GLY A 150 11.51 -3.13 3.69
CA GLY A 150 12.60 -3.29 4.65
C GLY A 150 13.66 -2.19 4.59
N GLY A 151 13.30 -0.99 4.11
CA GLY A 151 14.25 0.11 3.91
C GLY A 151 15.15 -0.04 2.68
N LEU A 152 14.87 -1.02 1.81
CA LEU A 152 15.64 -1.33 0.60
C LEU A 152 14.89 -0.94 -0.68
N VAL A 153 15.57 -1.01 -1.81
CA VAL A 153 14.93 -0.78 -3.11
C VAL A 153 13.90 -1.86 -3.39
N THR A 154 14.26 -3.13 -3.13
CA THR A 154 13.35 -4.27 -3.31
C THR A 154 13.30 -5.15 -2.07
N ALA A 155 12.11 -5.62 -1.71
CA ALA A 155 11.92 -6.52 -0.56
C ALA A 155 12.65 -7.86 -0.71
N SER A 156 12.80 -8.35 -1.96
CA SER A 156 13.45 -9.63 -2.26
C SER A 156 14.98 -9.62 -2.10
N GLU A 157 15.60 -8.44 -1.94
CA GLU A 157 17.06 -8.33 -1.71
C GLU A 157 17.45 -8.78 -0.31
N ASN A 158 16.59 -8.55 0.69
CA ASN A 158 16.84 -9.01 2.04
C ASN A 158 15.56 -9.48 2.75
N PRO A 159 15.11 -10.71 2.48
CA PRO A 159 13.89 -11.24 3.09
C PRO A 159 13.99 -11.37 4.63
N GLU A 160 15.20 -11.40 5.20
CA GLU A 160 15.41 -11.49 6.66
C GLU A 160 14.94 -10.20 7.36
N ILE A 161 15.13 -9.02 6.72
CA ILE A 161 14.61 -7.76 7.27
C ILE A 161 13.07 -7.79 7.28
N ILE A 162 12.44 -8.20 6.17
CA ILE A 162 10.98 -8.35 6.12
C ILE A 162 10.49 -9.34 7.18
N SER A 163 11.15 -10.49 7.31
CA SER A 163 10.82 -11.47 8.35
C SER A 163 10.93 -10.87 9.76
N LYS A 164 11.94 -10.04 10.02
CA LYS A 164 12.08 -9.34 11.30
C LYS A 164 10.92 -8.36 11.52
N LEU A 165 10.59 -7.54 10.52
CA LEU A 165 9.47 -6.58 10.62
C LEU A 165 8.13 -7.29 10.90
N VAL A 166 7.86 -8.40 10.22
CA VAL A 166 6.66 -9.23 10.44
C VAL A 166 6.59 -9.72 11.88
N ARG A 167 7.69 -10.27 12.41
CA ARG A 167 7.76 -10.70 13.83
C ARG A 167 7.59 -9.55 14.82
N ASP A 168 8.28 -8.42 14.59
CA ASP A 168 8.21 -7.25 15.48
C ASP A 168 6.81 -6.62 15.50
N SER A 169 6.10 -6.70 14.38
CA SER A 169 4.73 -6.18 14.25
C SER A 169 3.69 -7.04 14.98
N MET A 170 3.94 -8.33 15.17
CA MET A 170 2.97 -9.27 15.79
C MET A 170 1.57 -9.18 15.14
N ASP A 171 1.52 -9.02 13.81
CA ASP A 171 0.31 -8.83 12.98
C ASP A 171 -0.53 -7.57 13.30
N ASN A 172 0.01 -6.66 14.10
CA ASN A 172 -0.64 -5.38 14.42
C ASN A 172 0.40 -4.25 14.69
N PRO A 173 0.60 -3.30 13.76
CA PRO A 173 0.03 -3.25 12.40
C PRO A 173 0.58 -4.36 11.50
N ARG A 174 -0.23 -4.82 10.55
CA ARG A 174 0.20 -5.86 9.60
C ARG A 174 1.20 -5.30 8.58
N ILE A 175 2.28 -6.03 8.34
CA ILE A 175 3.25 -5.68 7.30
C ILE A 175 2.74 -6.15 5.94
N ILE A 176 2.68 -5.22 4.99
CA ILE A 176 2.46 -5.50 3.56
C ILE A 176 3.84 -5.45 2.89
N CYS A 177 4.29 -6.59 2.39
CA CYS A 177 5.57 -6.69 1.70
C CYS A 177 5.50 -6.02 0.33
N CYS A 178 6.28 -4.97 0.11
CA CYS A 178 6.27 -4.17 -1.11
C CYS A 178 7.68 -3.84 -1.62
N GLY A 179 7.76 -3.05 -2.69
CA GLY A 179 9.04 -2.69 -3.31
C GLY A 179 9.54 -3.76 -4.27
N GLY A 180 9.24 -3.59 -5.55
CA GLY A 180 9.72 -4.45 -6.62
C GLY A 180 9.25 -5.91 -6.57
N VAL A 181 8.16 -6.21 -5.87
CA VAL A 181 7.59 -7.58 -5.84
C VAL A 181 7.12 -7.95 -7.25
N ARG A 182 7.61 -9.09 -7.75
CA ARG A 182 7.32 -9.63 -9.09
C ARG A 182 7.20 -11.15 -9.02
N SER A 183 6.54 -11.74 -10.01
CA SER A 183 6.46 -13.20 -10.14
C SER A 183 7.83 -13.87 -10.16
N SER A 184 8.81 -13.21 -10.75
CA SER A 184 10.21 -13.69 -10.86
C SER A 184 10.98 -13.71 -9.54
N ASN A 185 10.54 -12.98 -8.49
CA ASN A 185 11.29 -12.85 -7.23
C ASN A 185 10.48 -13.15 -5.97
N ILE A 186 9.17 -13.29 -6.06
CA ILE A 186 8.29 -13.44 -4.90
C ILE A 186 8.53 -14.74 -4.11
N SER A 187 9.09 -15.78 -4.72
CA SER A 187 9.30 -17.08 -4.07
C SER A 187 10.01 -16.97 -2.73
N LYS A 188 11.06 -16.14 -2.65
CA LYS A 188 11.81 -15.89 -1.42
C LYS A 188 10.97 -15.23 -0.32
N LEU A 189 10.01 -14.40 -0.72
CA LEU A 189 9.12 -13.69 0.21
C LEU A 189 7.98 -14.60 0.69
N LEU A 190 7.59 -15.58 -0.13
CA LEU A 190 6.60 -16.59 0.23
C LEU A 190 7.12 -17.61 1.26
N GLU A 191 8.44 -17.72 1.43
CA GLU A 191 9.06 -18.57 2.45
C GLU A 191 9.03 -17.93 3.85
N ILE A 192 8.75 -16.62 3.95
CA ILE A 192 8.65 -15.92 5.24
C ILE A 192 7.34 -16.34 5.92
N GLU A 193 7.45 -16.96 7.09
CA GLU A 193 6.31 -17.28 7.94
C GLU A 193 5.53 -16.00 8.28
N ASP A 194 4.21 -16.12 8.37
CA ASP A 194 3.28 -15.04 8.72
C ASP A 194 3.23 -13.84 7.73
N THR A 195 4.01 -13.86 6.64
CA THR A 195 3.83 -12.88 5.56
C THR A 195 2.62 -13.25 4.73
N ILE A 196 1.56 -12.45 4.85
CA ILE A 196 0.27 -12.74 4.23
C ILE A 196 -0.22 -11.68 3.25
N GLU A 197 0.40 -10.50 3.20
CA GLU A 197 0.01 -9.44 2.26
C GLU A 197 1.21 -8.99 1.42
N PHE A 198 1.01 -8.96 0.11
CA PHE A 198 2.01 -8.55 -0.89
C PHE A 198 1.46 -7.42 -1.73
N HIS A 199 2.30 -6.44 -2.03
CA HIS A 199 1.96 -5.29 -2.86
C HIS A 199 2.89 -5.23 -4.07
N SER A 200 2.32 -5.07 -5.26
CA SER A 200 3.07 -4.95 -6.51
C SER A 200 2.47 -3.89 -7.43
N ALA A 201 3.31 -3.12 -8.12
CA ALA A 201 2.86 -2.32 -9.25
C ALA A 201 2.56 -3.20 -10.48
N ALA A 202 3.01 -4.46 -10.48
CA ALA A 202 2.83 -5.43 -11.56
C ALA A 202 3.15 -4.87 -12.96
N SER A 203 4.11 -3.93 -13.04
CA SER A 203 4.57 -3.31 -14.28
C SER A 203 5.89 -3.96 -14.71
N LEU A 204 6.00 -4.41 -15.95
CA LEU A 204 7.20 -5.05 -16.49
C LEU A 204 7.99 -4.10 -17.40
N SER A 205 7.54 -3.88 -18.62
CA SER A 205 8.28 -3.10 -19.63
C SER A 205 7.60 -1.77 -19.97
N ASP A 206 6.29 -1.72 -19.92
CA ASP A 206 5.48 -0.54 -20.23
C ASP A 206 4.91 0.08 -18.97
N PRO A 207 4.63 1.39 -18.94
CA PRO A 207 3.90 2.00 -17.83
C PRO A 207 2.49 1.39 -17.75
N GLY A 208 2.10 1.03 -16.52
CA GLY A 208 0.80 0.42 -16.23
C GLY A 208 0.90 -1.04 -15.78
N VAL A 209 -0.24 -1.60 -15.45
CA VAL A 209 -0.35 -2.97 -14.93
C VAL A 209 -0.28 -3.97 -16.08
N ASP A 210 0.65 -4.93 -15.99
CA ASP A 210 0.72 -6.09 -16.87
C ASP A 210 -0.21 -7.20 -16.34
N ALA A 211 -1.22 -7.55 -17.13
CA ALA A 211 -2.24 -8.55 -16.77
C ALA A 211 -1.66 -9.95 -16.56
N GLY A 212 -0.64 -10.32 -17.35
CA GLY A 212 0.06 -11.59 -17.22
C GLY A 212 0.83 -11.69 -15.91
N GLU A 213 1.50 -10.60 -15.53
CA GLU A 213 2.22 -10.49 -14.26
C GLU A 213 1.27 -10.59 -13.06
N VAL A 214 0.12 -9.89 -13.10
CA VAL A 214 -0.89 -10.02 -12.02
C VAL A 214 -1.38 -11.44 -11.89
N LYS A 215 -1.71 -12.09 -13.01
CA LYS A 215 -2.19 -13.47 -13.02
C LYS A 215 -1.17 -14.44 -12.44
N GLU A 216 0.10 -14.30 -12.80
CA GLU A 216 1.18 -15.15 -12.29
C GLU A 216 1.44 -14.89 -10.79
N LEU A 217 1.47 -13.62 -10.35
CA LEU A 217 1.55 -13.26 -8.93
C LEU A 217 0.37 -13.85 -8.13
N SER A 218 -0.86 -13.70 -8.63
CA SER A 218 -2.05 -14.25 -7.99
C SER A 218 -1.95 -15.77 -7.83
N LYS A 219 -1.51 -16.48 -8.88
CA LYS A 219 -1.29 -17.92 -8.85
C LYS A 219 -0.24 -18.33 -7.81
N LEU A 220 0.90 -17.66 -7.79
CA LEU A 220 1.99 -17.95 -6.83
C LEU A 220 1.59 -17.68 -5.38
N ILE A 221 0.81 -16.63 -5.12
CA ILE A 221 0.37 -16.21 -3.78
C ILE A 221 -0.71 -17.14 -3.24
N HIS A 222 -1.68 -17.55 -4.07
CA HIS A 222 -2.83 -18.33 -3.63
C HIS A 222 -2.68 -19.85 -3.84
N GLY A 223 -1.67 -20.28 -4.63
CA GLY A 223 -1.57 -21.65 -5.13
C GLY A 223 -2.62 -21.92 -6.21
N ASP A 224 -2.64 -23.15 -6.75
CA ASP A 224 -3.57 -23.56 -7.82
C ASP A 224 -5.05 -23.70 -7.34
N LEU A 225 -5.42 -23.13 -6.19
CA LEU A 225 -6.69 -23.36 -5.49
C LEU A 225 -7.78 -22.30 -5.76
N ARG A 226 -7.63 -21.39 -6.70
CA ARG A 226 -8.78 -20.59 -7.15
C ARG A 226 -9.51 -21.35 -8.26
N PRO A 227 -10.74 -21.85 -8.03
CA PRO A 227 -11.59 -22.27 -9.12
C PRO A 227 -11.87 -21.04 -9.99
N ASP A 228 -11.87 -21.26 -11.32
CA ASP A 228 -12.24 -20.24 -12.31
C ASP A 228 -13.53 -19.53 -11.87
N GLN A 229 -13.49 -18.21 -11.71
CA GLN A 229 -14.66 -17.37 -11.44
C GLN A 229 -15.38 -17.06 -12.75
#